data_294534fe211ad47a598b2b9ac7a29af8
#
_entry.id   294534fe211ad47a598b2b9ac7a29af8
#
_cell.length_a   1.000
_cell.length_b   1.000
_cell.length_c   1.000
_cell.angle_alpha   90.00
_cell.angle_beta   90.00
_cell.angle_gamma   90.00
#
_symmetry.space_group_name_H-M   'P 1'
#
loop_
_entity.id
_entity.type
_entity.pdbx_description
1 polymer ?
#
loop_
_entity_poly.entity_id
_entity_poly.type
_entity_poly.pdbx_seq_one_letter_code
_entity_poly.pdbx_strand_id
1 'polypeptide(L)'
;GLSGHKSIPLYGKAKAFRFAYDVVYTNVMSAGAYRGYGATQGLFAVESAVNELAEKMNMDPVTLREKNMVRQGQVMPAYYGETANSCALDRCMEKAKEMMKWDEKFPSRDMGNGKVRGVGVAMAMQGSGISAVDTASVGIKVNDDGFYSLLIGASDMGTGCDTILSQMA
;
A
#
# COMPACT_ATOMS: atom_id res chain seq x y z
N GLY A 1 13.90 1.00 -6.58
CA GLY A 1 13.82 -0.30 -5.91
C GLY A 1 12.55 -0.44 -5.08
N LEU A 2 12.28 0.49 -4.17
CA LEU A 2 11.16 0.38 -3.22
C LEU A 2 9.78 0.36 -3.89
N SER A 3 9.60 1.02 -5.03
CA SER A 3 8.32 0.97 -5.76
C SER A 3 7.93 -0.46 -6.14
N GLY A 4 8.87 -1.24 -6.66
CA GLY A 4 8.63 -2.64 -7.02
C GLY A 4 8.38 -3.53 -5.80
N HIS A 5 9.20 -3.41 -4.77
CA HIS A 5 9.07 -4.21 -3.56
C HIS A 5 7.77 -3.98 -2.78
N LYS A 6 7.14 -2.83 -2.96
CA LYS A 6 5.92 -2.46 -2.22
C LYS A 6 4.63 -2.57 -3.04
N SER A 7 4.71 -2.89 -4.32
CA SER A 7 3.53 -2.97 -5.18
C SER A 7 3.21 -4.38 -5.66
N ILE A 8 4.22 -5.13 -6.06
CA ILE A 8 4.06 -6.45 -6.68
C ILE A 8 3.76 -7.58 -5.68
N PRO A 9 4.25 -7.55 -4.40
CA PRO A 9 4.00 -8.63 -3.44
C PRO A 9 2.53 -8.97 -3.19
N LEU A 10 1.63 -8.02 -3.43
CA LEU A 10 0.19 -8.26 -3.32
C LEU A 10 -0.33 -9.35 -4.25
N TYR A 11 0.39 -9.61 -5.34
CA TYR A 11 0.10 -10.65 -6.33
C TYR A 11 0.98 -11.88 -6.09
N GLY A 12 0.79 -12.54 -4.94
CA GLY A 12 1.66 -13.59 -4.40
C GLY A 12 1.72 -14.89 -5.18
N LYS A 13 0.86 -15.09 -6.20
CA LYS A 13 0.81 -16.34 -6.99
C LYS A 13 1.76 -16.36 -8.19
N ALA A 14 2.48 -15.29 -8.47
CA ALA A 14 3.44 -15.28 -9.56
C ALA A 14 4.57 -16.27 -9.30
N LYS A 15 4.84 -17.17 -10.26
CA LYS A 15 5.92 -18.17 -10.15
C LYS A 15 7.32 -17.55 -10.21
N ALA A 16 7.44 -16.41 -10.85
CA ALA A 16 8.68 -15.68 -11.00
C ALA A 16 8.39 -14.18 -10.94
N PHE A 17 9.33 -13.47 -10.38
CA PHE A 17 9.30 -12.02 -10.27
C PHE A 17 10.62 -11.45 -10.74
N ARG A 18 10.56 -10.43 -11.57
CA ARG A 18 11.71 -9.60 -11.94
C ARG A 18 11.32 -8.14 -11.93
N PHE A 19 12.06 -7.35 -11.18
CA PHE A 19 11.97 -5.89 -11.19
C PHE A 19 13.34 -5.32 -11.55
N ALA A 20 13.38 -4.49 -12.58
CA ALA A 20 14.58 -3.77 -13.00
C ALA A 20 14.29 -2.27 -13.09
N TYR A 21 15.26 -1.45 -12.76
CA TYR A 21 15.13 0.00 -12.83
C TYR A 21 16.48 0.64 -13.07
N ASP A 22 16.46 1.80 -13.71
CA ASP A 22 17.61 2.67 -13.87
C ASP A 22 17.39 3.97 -13.10
N VAL A 23 18.41 4.43 -12.40
CA VAL A 23 18.40 5.73 -11.73
C VAL A 23 19.21 6.69 -12.56
N VAL A 24 18.57 7.73 -13.05
CA VAL A 24 19.19 8.69 -13.94
C VAL A 24 19.08 10.11 -13.40
N TYR A 25 20.03 10.95 -13.73
CA TYR A 25 19.93 12.39 -13.50
C TYR A 25 19.02 13.03 -14.56
N THR A 26 18.24 14.02 -14.14
CA THR A 26 17.32 14.75 -15.01
C THR A 26 17.48 16.26 -14.80
N ASN A 27 16.89 17.05 -15.70
CA ASN A 27 16.88 18.52 -15.61
C ASN A 27 15.77 19.06 -14.69
N VAL A 28 15.01 18.19 -14.06
CA VAL A 28 13.98 18.55 -13.09
C VAL A 28 14.47 18.29 -11.66
N MET A 29 13.77 18.83 -10.71
CA MET A 29 14.06 18.63 -9.29
C MET A 29 14.16 17.13 -8.99
N SER A 30 15.16 16.74 -8.21
CA SER A 30 15.36 15.35 -7.83
C SER A 30 14.19 14.81 -7.03
N ALA A 31 13.83 13.55 -7.29
CA ALA A 31 12.90 12.82 -6.45
C ALA A 31 13.53 12.54 -5.08
N GLY A 32 12.70 12.46 -4.07
CA GLY A 32 13.13 12.18 -2.70
C GLY A 32 12.13 11.31 -1.95
N ALA A 33 12.40 11.10 -0.68
CA ALA A 33 11.49 10.40 0.21
C ALA A 33 10.20 11.22 0.39
N TYR A 34 9.08 10.61 0.08
CA TYR A 34 7.76 11.16 0.30
C TYR A 34 6.90 10.10 0.99
N ARG A 35 5.88 10.53 1.72
CA ARG A 35 4.97 9.63 2.43
C ARG A 35 4.48 8.50 1.51
N GLY A 36 4.70 7.25 1.93
CA GLY A 36 4.53 6.06 1.10
C GLY A 36 5.83 5.53 0.50
N TYR A 37 6.88 6.34 0.40
CA TYR A 37 8.27 6.03 0.01
C TYR A 37 8.37 5.08 -1.19
N GLY A 38 7.84 5.53 -2.34
CA GLY A 38 7.79 4.80 -3.60
C GLY A 38 6.64 3.82 -3.77
N ALA A 39 5.94 3.44 -2.70
CA ALA A 39 4.79 2.55 -2.80
C ALA A 39 3.65 3.17 -3.62
N THR A 40 3.37 4.44 -3.42
CA THR A 40 2.30 5.15 -4.14
C THR A 40 2.48 5.12 -5.65
N GLN A 41 3.67 5.40 -6.15
CA GLN A 41 3.98 5.36 -7.57
C GLN A 41 3.94 3.92 -8.12
N GLY A 42 4.52 2.98 -7.38
CA GLY A 42 4.52 1.58 -7.77
C GLY A 42 3.12 0.97 -7.78
N LEU A 43 2.32 1.25 -6.78
CA LEU A 43 0.93 0.79 -6.70
C LEU A 43 0.07 1.39 -7.81
N PHE A 44 0.21 2.68 -8.09
CA PHE A 44 -0.51 3.30 -9.21
C PHE A 44 -0.19 2.59 -10.53
N ALA A 45 1.08 2.35 -10.82
CA ALA A 45 1.49 1.70 -12.06
C ALA A 45 0.98 0.24 -12.14
N VAL A 46 1.16 -0.55 -11.07
CA VAL A 46 0.75 -1.96 -11.05
C VAL A 46 -0.77 -2.09 -11.09
N GLU A 47 -1.49 -1.33 -10.29
CA GLU A 47 -2.95 -1.42 -10.23
C GLU A 47 -3.62 -0.93 -11.52
N SER A 48 -3.05 0.09 -12.18
CA SER A 48 -3.51 0.51 -13.52
C SER A 48 -3.28 -0.59 -14.55
N ALA A 49 -2.09 -1.20 -14.57
CA ALA A 49 -1.79 -2.30 -15.48
C ALA A 49 -2.70 -3.53 -15.25
N VAL A 50 -3.02 -3.83 -13.99
CA VAL A 50 -3.95 -4.92 -13.66
C VAL A 50 -5.38 -4.61 -14.15
N ASN A 51 -5.82 -3.35 -14.06
CA ASN A 51 -7.12 -2.95 -14.60
C ASN A 51 -7.16 -3.07 -16.13
N GLU A 52 -6.11 -2.59 -16.83
CA GLU A 52 -5.99 -2.76 -18.28
C GLU A 52 -5.94 -4.23 -18.71
N LEU A 53 -5.25 -5.06 -17.94
CA LEU A 53 -5.21 -6.50 -18.19
C LEU A 53 -6.59 -7.13 -18.02
N ALA A 54 -7.32 -6.78 -16.97
CA ALA A 54 -8.68 -7.26 -16.75
C ALA A 54 -9.60 -6.90 -17.92
N GLU A 55 -9.52 -5.66 -18.39
CA GLU A 55 -10.28 -5.18 -19.55
C GLU A 55 -9.94 -6.00 -20.81
N LYS A 56 -8.64 -6.19 -21.12
CA LYS A 56 -8.19 -6.97 -22.27
C LYS A 56 -8.60 -8.45 -22.20
N MET A 57 -8.74 -8.98 -20.99
CA MET A 57 -9.21 -10.35 -20.74
C MET A 57 -10.73 -10.45 -20.69
N ASN A 58 -11.45 -9.34 -20.83
CA ASN A 58 -12.89 -9.25 -20.59
C ASN A 58 -13.30 -9.86 -19.25
N MET A 59 -12.55 -9.54 -18.21
CA MET A 59 -12.70 -10.06 -16.85
C MET A 59 -12.97 -8.90 -15.87
N ASP A 60 -13.81 -9.16 -14.88
CA ASP A 60 -13.99 -8.23 -13.76
C ASP A 60 -12.65 -8.01 -13.03
N PRO A 61 -12.20 -6.76 -12.83
CA PRO A 61 -10.93 -6.46 -12.17
C PRO A 61 -10.86 -6.91 -10.71
N VAL A 62 -12.00 -7.06 -10.03
CA VAL A 62 -12.05 -7.69 -8.70
C VAL A 62 -11.77 -9.18 -8.82
N THR A 63 -12.44 -9.87 -9.73
CA THR A 63 -12.22 -11.30 -9.99
C THR A 63 -10.76 -11.60 -10.35
N LEU A 64 -10.13 -10.76 -11.17
CA LEU A 64 -8.71 -10.93 -11.50
C LEU A 64 -7.81 -10.83 -10.26
N ARG A 65 -8.10 -9.87 -9.37
CA ARG A 65 -7.37 -9.70 -8.10
C ARG A 65 -7.61 -10.86 -7.15
N GLU A 66 -8.84 -11.30 -6.97
CA GLU A 66 -9.20 -12.43 -6.10
C GLU A 66 -8.48 -13.72 -6.48
N LYS A 67 -8.26 -13.94 -7.78
CA LYS A 67 -7.52 -15.10 -8.30
C LYS A 67 -6.02 -15.02 -8.01
N ASN A 68 -5.45 -13.82 -7.90
CA ASN A 68 -4.01 -13.60 -7.88
C ASN A 68 -3.49 -12.99 -6.58
N MET A 69 -4.34 -12.42 -5.73
CA MET A 69 -3.90 -11.78 -4.50
C MET A 69 -3.27 -12.77 -3.53
N VAL A 70 -2.33 -12.26 -2.75
CA VAL A 70 -1.73 -13.00 -1.63
C VAL A 70 -2.77 -13.35 -0.57
N ARG A 71 -2.60 -14.50 0.04
CA ARG A 71 -3.43 -15.00 1.15
C ARG A 71 -2.58 -15.23 2.38
N GLN A 72 -3.22 -15.25 3.53
CA GLN A 72 -2.55 -15.58 4.79
C GLN A 72 -1.82 -16.95 4.68
N GLY A 73 -0.61 -17.00 5.19
CA GLY A 73 0.26 -18.18 5.18
C GLY A 73 1.02 -18.39 3.87
N GLN A 74 0.78 -17.60 2.83
CA GLN A 74 1.55 -17.69 1.59
C GLN A 74 2.89 -16.96 1.71
N VAL A 75 3.90 -17.51 1.07
CA VAL A 75 5.19 -16.85 0.89
C VAL A 75 5.05 -15.80 -0.21
N MET A 76 5.64 -14.65 -0.01
CA MET A 76 5.67 -13.53 -0.95
C MET A 76 7.07 -13.43 -1.60
N PRO A 77 7.32 -14.09 -2.75
CA PRO A 77 8.66 -14.10 -3.35
C PRO A 77 9.18 -12.70 -3.69
N ALA A 78 8.29 -11.80 -4.07
CA ALA A 78 8.63 -10.41 -4.39
C ALA A 78 8.85 -9.53 -3.14
N TYR A 79 8.65 -10.07 -1.95
CA TYR A 79 8.89 -9.37 -0.66
C TYR A 79 9.82 -10.19 0.22
N TYR A 80 11.08 -10.30 -0.21
CA TYR A 80 12.16 -10.99 0.50
C TYR A 80 11.89 -12.46 0.89
N GLY A 81 10.88 -13.09 0.29
CA GLY A 81 10.45 -14.44 0.67
C GLY A 81 9.72 -14.52 2.02
N GLU A 82 9.27 -13.39 2.53
CA GLU A 82 8.50 -13.32 3.77
C GLU A 82 7.16 -14.04 3.66
N THR A 83 6.71 -14.61 4.76
CA THR A 83 5.39 -15.22 4.85
C THR A 83 4.35 -14.18 5.28
N ALA A 84 3.22 -14.17 4.60
CA ALA A 84 2.07 -13.33 4.96
C ALA A 84 1.38 -13.91 6.23
N ASN A 85 1.97 -13.73 7.39
CA ASN A 85 1.50 -14.31 8.65
C ASN A 85 0.16 -13.75 9.11
N SER A 86 -0.11 -12.49 8.79
CA SER A 86 -1.39 -11.83 9.04
C SER A 86 -1.84 -11.12 7.77
N CYS A 87 -2.85 -11.65 7.11
CA CYS A 87 -3.38 -11.11 5.87
C CYS A 87 -4.89 -11.34 5.79
N ALA A 88 -5.63 -10.25 5.67
CA ALA A 88 -7.08 -10.27 5.51
C ALA A 88 -7.53 -9.58 4.21
N LEU A 89 -6.65 -9.53 3.21
CA LEU A 89 -6.88 -8.79 1.97
C LEU A 89 -8.12 -9.29 1.22
N ASP A 90 -8.38 -10.58 1.25
CA ASP A 90 -9.58 -11.22 0.70
C ASP A 90 -10.86 -10.73 1.39
N ARG A 91 -10.87 -10.73 2.72
CA ARG A 91 -12.01 -10.21 3.50
C ARG A 91 -12.21 -8.72 3.32
N CYS A 92 -11.12 -7.97 3.20
CA CYS A 92 -11.20 -6.55 2.85
C CYS A 92 -11.81 -6.32 1.47
N MET A 93 -11.46 -7.14 0.48
CA MET A 93 -12.02 -7.07 -0.86
C MET A 93 -13.51 -7.40 -0.86
N GLU A 94 -13.91 -8.48 -0.20
CA GLU A 94 -15.32 -8.87 -0.04
C GLU A 94 -16.14 -7.75 0.60
N LYS A 95 -15.63 -7.19 1.71
CA LYS A 95 -16.31 -6.09 2.40
C LYS A 95 -16.40 -4.82 1.55
N ALA A 96 -15.35 -4.50 0.80
CA ALA A 96 -15.37 -3.36 -0.11
C ALA A 96 -16.38 -3.55 -1.25
N LYS A 97 -16.48 -4.75 -1.81
CA LYS A 97 -17.50 -5.09 -2.84
C LYS A 97 -18.92 -4.86 -2.30
N GLU A 98 -19.20 -5.38 -1.11
CA GLU A 98 -20.50 -5.23 -0.45
C GLU A 98 -20.84 -3.75 -0.22
N MET A 99 -19.94 -3.00 0.42
CA MET A 99 -20.13 -1.58 0.76
C MET A 99 -20.32 -0.71 -0.48
N MET A 100 -19.56 -0.98 -1.53
CA MET A 100 -19.66 -0.25 -2.81
C MET A 100 -20.86 -0.69 -3.65
N LYS A 101 -21.48 -1.82 -3.34
CA LYS A 101 -22.48 -2.47 -4.21
C LYS A 101 -21.88 -2.68 -5.60
N TRP A 102 -20.74 -3.38 -5.64
CA TRP A 102 -19.93 -3.53 -6.84
C TRP A 102 -20.73 -4.08 -8.01
N ASP A 103 -21.45 -5.17 -7.81
CA ASP A 103 -22.19 -5.90 -8.85
C ASP A 103 -23.33 -5.04 -9.47
N GLU A 104 -23.84 -4.05 -8.72
CA GLU A 104 -24.84 -3.11 -9.23
C GLU A 104 -24.19 -1.95 -10.03
N LYS A 105 -22.96 -1.59 -9.70
CA LYS A 105 -22.31 -0.37 -10.21
C LYS A 105 -21.28 -0.63 -11.29
N PHE A 106 -20.67 -1.80 -11.31
CA PHE A 106 -19.74 -2.21 -12.36
C PHE A 106 -20.51 -2.85 -13.53
N PRO A 107 -20.11 -2.65 -14.78
CA PRO A 107 -19.09 -1.71 -15.24
C PRO A 107 -19.52 -0.24 -15.18
N SER A 108 -18.58 0.66 -15.50
CA SER A 108 -18.88 2.08 -15.67
C SER A 108 -19.99 2.29 -16.70
N ARG A 109 -20.87 3.24 -16.46
CA ARG A 109 -22.02 3.48 -17.33
C ARG A 109 -22.34 4.96 -17.51
N ASP A 110 -22.91 5.28 -18.67
CA ASP A 110 -23.51 6.60 -18.93
C ASP A 110 -24.78 6.72 -18.08
N MET A 111 -24.86 7.81 -17.33
CA MET A 111 -26.02 8.16 -16.48
C MET A 111 -26.96 9.16 -17.15
N GLY A 112 -26.67 9.56 -18.39
CA GLY A 112 -27.37 10.61 -19.09
C GLY A 112 -26.92 12.03 -18.71
N ASN A 113 -27.36 13.03 -19.44
CA ASN A 113 -27.04 14.44 -19.20
C ASN A 113 -25.53 14.75 -19.13
N GLY A 114 -24.74 14.06 -19.93
CA GLY A 114 -23.27 14.23 -19.96
C GLY A 114 -22.53 13.72 -18.72
N LYS A 115 -23.17 12.89 -17.89
CA LYS A 115 -22.59 12.30 -16.69
C LYS A 115 -22.26 10.83 -16.91
N VAL A 116 -21.05 10.44 -16.55
CA VAL A 116 -20.60 9.03 -16.52
C VAL A 116 -20.28 8.65 -15.08
N ARG A 117 -20.79 7.49 -14.65
CA ARG A 117 -20.40 6.89 -13.38
C ARG A 117 -19.33 5.85 -13.62
N GLY A 118 -18.16 6.05 -13.04
CA GLY A 118 -17.10 5.07 -12.96
C GLY A 118 -17.02 4.42 -11.57
N VAL A 119 -16.62 3.17 -11.52
CA VAL A 119 -16.19 2.49 -10.30
C VAL A 119 -14.84 1.84 -10.56
N GLY A 120 -14.00 1.77 -9.55
CA GLY A 120 -12.69 1.17 -9.65
C GLY A 120 -12.28 0.50 -8.35
N VAL A 121 -11.33 -0.42 -8.44
CA VAL A 121 -10.76 -1.14 -7.33
C VAL A 121 -9.25 -1.13 -7.46
N ALA A 122 -8.56 -0.99 -6.33
CA ALA A 122 -7.13 -1.14 -6.22
C ALA A 122 -6.78 -1.80 -4.88
N MET A 123 -5.70 -2.54 -4.86
CA MET A 123 -5.11 -3.07 -3.63
C MET A 123 -3.88 -2.22 -3.26
N ALA A 124 -3.62 -2.09 -1.97
CA ALA A 124 -2.46 -1.38 -1.50
C ALA A 124 -1.81 -2.06 -0.31
N MET A 125 -0.50 -1.92 -0.20
CA MET A 125 0.27 -2.29 0.98
C MET A 125 1.33 -1.23 1.26
N GLN A 126 1.74 -1.16 2.50
CA GLN A 126 2.88 -0.35 2.92
C GLN A 126 3.73 -1.17 3.89
N GLY A 127 5.00 -1.31 3.56
CA GLY A 127 6.00 -1.81 4.51
C GLY A 127 6.31 -0.69 5.51
N SER A 128 5.99 -0.91 6.77
CA SER A 128 6.27 0.04 7.86
C SER A 128 7.29 -0.58 8.82
N GLY A 129 8.27 0.24 9.26
CA GLY A 129 9.31 -0.20 10.16
C GLY A 129 10.30 -1.17 9.50
N ILE A 130 11.37 -0.64 8.97
CA ILE A 130 12.43 -1.46 8.39
C ILE A 130 13.37 -1.85 9.55
N SER A 131 13.22 -3.07 10.03
CA SER A 131 14.07 -3.62 11.08
C SER A 131 15.54 -3.58 10.69
N ALA A 132 16.41 -3.22 11.64
CA ALA A 132 17.85 -3.12 11.48
C ALA A 132 18.36 -2.04 10.49
N VAL A 133 17.50 -1.16 10.01
CA VAL A 133 17.87 -0.02 9.15
C VAL A 133 17.64 1.29 9.86
N ASP A 134 16.48 1.46 10.48
CA ASP A 134 16.11 2.68 11.18
C ASP A 134 16.51 2.60 12.65
N THR A 135 17.06 3.72 13.18
CA THR A 135 17.43 3.88 14.58
C THR A 135 16.70 5.09 15.14
N ALA A 136 16.13 4.96 16.31
CA ALA A 136 15.51 6.05 17.01
C ALA A 136 15.98 6.09 18.48
N SER A 137 16.00 7.28 19.05
CA SER A 137 16.29 7.51 20.48
C SER A 137 15.07 8.14 21.13
N VAL A 138 14.86 7.80 22.40
CA VAL A 138 13.80 8.35 23.23
C VAL A 138 14.41 8.90 24.51
N GLY A 139 14.01 10.11 24.90
CA GLY A 139 14.32 10.71 26.18
C GLY A 139 13.03 11.14 26.87
N ILE A 140 12.91 10.88 28.16
CA ILE A 140 11.81 11.35 29.00
C ILE A 140 12.39 12.24 30.10
N LYS A 141 11.84 13.44 30.24
CA LYS A 141 12.16 14.37 31.32
C LYS A 141 10.90 14.61 32.15
N VAL A 142 11.01 14.44 33.45
CA VAL A 142 9.98 14.86 34.42
C VAL A 142 10.26 16.32 34.78
N ASN A 143 9.27 17.18 34.60
CA ASN A 143 9.36 18.59 34.93
C ASN A 143 8.82 18.86 36.33
N ASP A 144 9.23 20.01 36.91
CA ASP A 144 8.85 20.40 38.31
C ASP A 144 7.35 20.66 38.46
N ASP A 145 6.64 20.91 37.35
CA ASP A 145 5.19 21.12 37.32
C ASP A 145 4.38 19.81 37.24
N GLY A 146 5.08 18.68 37.27
CA GLY A 146 4.47 17.35 37.17
C GLY A 146 4.14 16.87 35.75
N PHE A 147 4.50 17.65 34.73
CA PHE A 147 4.38 17.21 33.34
C PHE A 147 5.63 16.47 32.86
N TYR A 148 5.48 15.74 31.77
CA TYR A 148 6.57 15.04 31.12
C TYR A 148 6.89 15.66 29.76
N SER A 149 8.17 15.78 29.47
CA SER A 149 8.65 16.10 28.13
C SER A 149 9.17 14.83 27.48
N LEU A 150 8.58 14.43 26.34
CA LEU A 150 9.02 13.30 25.57
C LEU A 150 9.82 13.79 24.37
N LEU A 151 11.08 13.39 24.28
CA LEU A 151 11.97 13.64 23.16
C LEU A 151 12.09 12.38 22.34
N ILE A 152 11.67 12.44 21.08
CA ILE A 152 11.63 11.25 20.20
C ILE A 152 12.32 11.51 18.87
N GLY A 153 13.01 10.51 18.35
CA GLY A 153 13.64 10.54 17.04
C GLY A 153 12.71 10.17 15.87
N ALA A 154 11.40 10.02 16.12
CA ALA A 154 10.40 9.75 15.10
C ALA A 154 9.62 11.01 14.74
N SER A 155 9.20 11.14 13.47
CA SER A 155 8.34 12.23 13.01
C SER A 155 6.95 11.68 12.69
N ASP A 156 5.92 12.37 13.18
CA ASP A 156 4.55 12.05 12.78
C ASP A 156 4.29 12.52 11.34
N MET A 157 4.01 11.58 10.47
CA MET A 157 3.61 11.85 9.09
C MET A 157 2.15 11.42 8.85
N GLY A 158 1.33 11.40 9.88
CA GLY A 158 -0.04 10.91 9.89
C GLY A 158 -0.19 9.49 10.42
N THR A 159 0.88 8.94 11.00
CA THR A 159 0.89 7.62 11.66
C THR A 159 0.36 7.68 13.09
N GLY A 160 0.25 8.87 13.68
CA GLY A 160 -0.20 9.08 15.06
C GLY A 160 0.88 8.77 16.10
N CYS A 161 2.16 8.83 15.71
CA CYS A 161 3.26 8.47 16.61
C CYS A 161 3.35 9.41 17.83
N ASP A 162 3.06 10.69 17.69
CA ASP A 162 3.06 11.64 18.80
C ASP A 162 2.06 11.22 19.89
N THR A 163 0.86 10.79 19.47
CA THR A 163 -0.17 10.31 20.40
C THR A 163 0.20 8.97 21.03
N ILE A 164 0.57 8.00 20.18
CA ILE A 164 0.86 6.64 20.66
C ILE A 164 2.07 6.61 21.58
N LEU A 165 3.15 7.31 21.22
CA LEU A 165 4.37 7.32 22.03
C LEU A 165 4.17 8.07 23.35
N SER A 166 3.35 9.13 23.35
CA SER A 166 2.96 9.82 24.58
C SER A 166 2.11 8.94 25.51
N GLN A 167 1.28 8.07 24.97
CA GLN A 167 0.49 7.12 25.75
C GLN A 167 1.32 5.95 26.30
N MET A 168 2.42 5.61 25.63
CA MET A 168 3.32 4.53 26.05
C MET A 168 4.32 4.99 27.12
N ALA A 169 4.66 6.28 27.15
CA ALA A 169 5.58 6.88 28.11
C ALA A 169 4.94 7.08 29.48
#